data_2711e4d19379cf1e14452e694a50a9a6
#
_entry.id   2711e4d19379cf1e14452e694a50a9a6
#
_cell.length_a   1.000
_cell.length_b   1.000
_cell.length_c   1.000
_cell.angle_alpha   90.00
_cell.angle_beta   90.00
_cell.angle_gamma   90.00
#
_symmetry.space_group_name_H-M   'P 1'
#
loop_
_entity.id
_entity.type
_entity.pdbx_description
1 polymer ?
#
loop_
_entity_poly.entity_id
_entity_poly.type
_entity_poly.pdbx_seq_one_letter_code
_entity_poly.pdbx_strand_id
1 'polypeptide(L)'
;MFGSIGSHVYIDIDFRCEYGKHIRLGNNVIINMNCTLLDDGLINIGDNVMIAPDVKIYTATHSVRLAERMPVREREGMSICDTIAKTVNIGNGVWIGGGTVVLPGVTIGENTVIGAGSVVTKSIPANCVAVGNPCRVIRRIEE
;
A
#
# COMPACT_ATOMS: atom_id res chain seq x y z
N MET A 1 -3.33 -16.71 4.66
CA MET A 1 -2.04 -16.72 5.42
C MET A 1 -1.10 -15.74 4.74
N PHE A 2 -0.40 -14.88 5.49
CA PHE A 2 0.55 -13.91 4.92
C PHE A 2 1.78 -14.61 4.32
N GLY A 3 2.43 -13.97 3.36
CA GLY A 3 3.66 -14.46 2.74
C GLY A 3 4.81 -14.57 3.74
N SER A 4 4.93 -13.56 4.61
CA SER A 4 5.77 -13.60 5.81
C SER A 4 5.26 -12.62 6.86
N ILE A 5 5.55 -12.90 8.12
CA ILE A 5 5.20 -12.05 9.25
C ILE A 5 6.31 -12.11 10.29
N GLY A 6 6.80 -10.95 10.70
CA GLY A 6 7.80 -10.80 11.74
C GLY A 6 7.23 -10.96 13.14
N SER A 7 7.99 -10.54 14.13
CA SER A 7 7.60 -10.53 15.54
C SER A 7 6.89 -9.23 15.93
N HIS A 8 6.05 -9.29 16.99
CA HIS A 8 5.33 -8.13 17.54
C HIS A 8 4.48 -7.39 16.50
N VAL A 9 3.72 -8.16 15.70
CA VAL A 9 2.78 -7.61 14.72
C VAL A 9 1.38 -7.57 15.32
N TYR A 10 0.75 -6.41 15.27
CA TYR A 10 -0.64 -6.21 15.69
C TYR A 10 -1.48 -5.79 14.48
N ILE A 11 -2.56 -6.51 14.25
CA ILE A 11 -3.54 -6.21 13.19
C ILE A 11 -4.91 -6.15 13.86
N ASP A 12 -5.54 -4.99 13.74
CA ASP A 12 -6.84 -4.71 14.35
C ASP A 12 -8.00 -5.27 13.51
N ILE A 13 -9.20 -5.14 14.03
CA ILE A 13 -10.45 -5.65 13.44
C ILE A 13 -10.72 -5.03 12.05
N ASP A 14 -11.54 -5.71 11.27
CA ASP A 14 -11.97 -5.31 9.93
C ASP A 14 -10.81 -5.11 8.93
N PHE A 15 -9.67 -5.77 9.18
CA PHE A 15 -8.60 -5.87 8.18
C PHE A 15 -9.07 -6.71 6.99
N ARG A 16 -8.77 -6.23 5.77
CA ARG A 16 -9.12 -6.90 4.53
C ARG A 16 -7.91 -7.00 3.60
N CYS A 17 -7.78 -8.14 2.94
CA CYS A 17 -6.81 -8.37 1.87
C CYS A 17 -7.45 -9.22 0.78
N GLU A 18 -6.82 -9.27 -0.39
CA GLU A 18 -7.30 -10.12 -1.49
C GLU A 18 -6.82 -11.56 -1.30
N TYR A 19 -5.51 -11.78 -1.23
CA TYR A 19 -4.90 -13.11 -1.10
C TYR A 19 -4.17 -13.31 0.23
N GLY A 20 -3.59 -12.28 0.79
CA GLY A 20 -2.72 -12.30 1.95
C GLY A 20 -1.29 -12.79 1.66
N LYS A 21 -1.13 -13.80 0.83
CA LYS A 21 0.17 -14.45 0.54
C LYS A 21 1.23 -13.53 -0.09
N HIS A 22 0.82 -12.41 -0.65
CA HIS A 22 1.73 -11.41 -1.21
C HIS A 22 2.05 -10.28 -0.23
N ILE A 23 1.53 -10.34 1.00
CA ILE A 23 1.82 -9.37 2.06
C ILE A 23 2.99 -9.91 2.90
N ARG A 24 4.01 -9.10 3.06
CA ARG A 24 5.19 -9.37 3.91
C ARG A 24 5.30 -8.27 4.94
N LEU A 25 5.30 -8.67 6.21
CA LEU A 25 5.39 -7.76 7.35
C LEU A 25 6.71 -8.00 8.08
N GLY A 26 7.40 -6.90 8.40
CA GLY A 26 8.56 -6.91 9.28
C GLY A 26 8.18 -7.05 10.75
N ASN A 27 9.06 -6.60 11.63
CA ASN A 27 8.89 -6.64 13.09
C ASN A 27 8.26 -5.33 13.59
N ASN A 28 7.53 -5.39 14.72
CA ASN A 28 6.93 -4.22 15.37
C ASN A 28 6.02 -3.43 14.41
N VAL A 29 5.11 -4.11 13.73
CA VAL A 29 4.17 -3.49 12.78
C VAL A 29 2.80 -3.40 13.42
N ILE A 30 2.18 -2.22 13.32
CA ILE A 30 0.81 -1.96 13.75
C ILE A 30 -0.03 -1.62 12.53
N ILE A 31 -1.08 -2.39 12.30
CA ILE A 31 -2.12 -2.10 11.30
C ILE A 31 -3.43 -1.91 12.05
N ASN A 32 -3.92 -0.67 12.08
CA ASN A 32 -5.16 -0.31 12.76
C ASN A 32 -6.40 -0.81 12.02
N MET A 33 -7.56 -0.56 12.62
CA MET A 33 -8.87 -1.04 12.14
C MET A 33 -9.20 -0.55 10.73
N ASN A 34 -10.02 -1.34 10.05
CA ASN A 34 -10.61 -1.04 8.75
C ASN A 34 -9.59 -0.76 7.63
N CYS A 35 -8.38 -1.34 7.73
CA CYS A 35 -7.38 -1.24 6.68
C CYS A 35 -7.63 -2.26 5.57
N THR A 36 -7.36 -1.86 4.33
CA THR A 36 -7.51 -2.73 3.14
C THR A 36 -6.20 -2.78 2.38
N LEU A 37 -5.62 -3.98 2.23
CA LEU A 37 -4.41 -4.24 1.47
C LEU A 37 -4.76 -5.17 0.29
N LEU A 38 -4.93 -4.61 -0.91
CA LEU A 38 -5.20 -5.39 -2.13
C LEU A 38 -3.88 -5.89 -2.71
N ASP A 39 -3.56 -7.12 -2.38
CA ASP A 39 -2.27 -7.75 -2.65
C ASP A 39 -2.26 -8.64 -3.91
N ASP A 40 -2.74 -8.12 -5.04
CA ASP A 40 -2.53 -8.75 -6.36
C ASP A 40 -1.02 -8.84 -6.69
N GLY A 41 -0.26 -7.79 -6.34
CA GLY A 41 1.19 -7.76 -6.31
C GLY A 41 1.74 -7.76 -4.89
N LEU A 42 3.07 -7.73 -4.76
CA LEU A 42 3.72 -7.72 -3.45
C LEU A 42 3.45 -6.41 -2.70
N ILE A 43 3.16 -6.54 -1.40
CA ILE A 43 3.16 -5.45 -0.42
C ILE A 43 4.23 -5.80 0.61
N ASN A 44 5.34 -5.06 0.59
CA ASN A 44 6.42 -5.21 1.54
C ASN A 44 6.35 -4.08 2.58
N ILE A 45 6.21 -4.44 3.84
CA ILE A 45 6.15 -3.52 4.98
C ILE A 45 7.34 -3.82 5.88
N GLY A 46 8.20 -2.84 6.10
CA GLY A 46 9.40 -2.96 6.90
C GLY A 46 9.14 -3.04 8.40
N ASP A 47 10.19 -2.82 9.18
CA ASP A 47 10.15 -2.85 10.63
C ASP A 47 9.67 -1.51 11.22
N ASN A 48 9.07 -1.54 12.42
CA ASN A 48 8.64 -0.36 13.18
C ASN A 48 7.66 0.53 12.40
N VAL A 49 6.74 -0.07 11.65
CA VAL A 49 5.76 0.64 10.81
C VAL A 49 4.44 0.78 11.55
N MET A 50 3.87 1.99 11.47
CA MET A 50 2.53 2.28 11.98
C MET A 50 1.58 2.65 10.83
N ILE A 51 0.50 1.90 10.70
CA ILE A 51 -0.57 2.16 9.74
C ILE A 51 -1.83 2.50 10.52
N ALA A 52 -2.29 3.73 10.37
CA ALA A 52 -3.47 4.25 11.07
C ALA A 52 -4.78 3.67 10.47
N PRO A 53 -5.95 3.91 11.11
CA PRO A 53 -7.23 3.40 10.62
C PRO A 53 -7.56 3.85 9.19
N ASP A 54 -8.36 3.06 8.50
CA ASP A 54 -8.92 3.35 7.17
C ASP A 54 -7.88 3.51 6.05
N VAL A 55 -6.64 3.07 6.25
CA VAL A 55 -5.61 3.10 5.22
C VAL A 55 -5.86 2.04 4.16
N LYS A 56 -5.65 2.41 2.90
CA LYS A 56 -5.78 1.53 1.74
C LYS A 56 -4.47 1.46 0.97
N ILE A 57 -3.96 0.25 0.76
CA ILE A 57 -2.77 -0.01 -0.06
C ILE A 57 -3.18 -0.88 -1.24
N TYR A 58 -3.02 -0.36 -2.44
CA TYR A 58 -3.41 -1.05 -3.67
C TYR A 58 -2.20 -1.40 -4.52
N THR A 59 -2.13 -2.64 -4.97
CA THR A 59 -1.12 -3.10 -5.94
C THR A 59 -1.69 -3.33 -7.33
N ALA A 60 -3.02 -3.49 -7.43
CA ALA A 60 -3.72 -3.68 -8.70
C ALA A 60 -4.01 -2.35 -9.39
N THR A 61 -3.78 -2.30 -10.69
CA THR A 61 -4.18 -1.20 -11.57
C THR A 61 -4.60 -1.74 -12.93
N HIS A 62 -5.16 -0.87 -13.76
CA HIS A 62 -5.61 -1.19 -15.10
C HIS A 62 -5.09 -0.16 -16.10
N SER A 63 -5.06 -0.52 -17.39
CA SER A 63 -4.75 0.44 -18.43
C SER A 63 -5.82 1.53 -18.51
N VAL A 64 -5.38 2.76 -18.76
CA VAL A 64 -6.31 3.89 -19.04
C VAL A 64 -7.00 3.72 -20.40
N ARG A 65 -6.43 2.93 -21.30
CA ARG A 65 -7.01 2.61 -22.60
C ARG A 65 -8.06 1.51 -22.45
N LEU A 66 -9.29 1.80 -22.89
CA LEU A 66 -10.42 0.86 -22.75
C LEU A 66 -10.12 -0.50 -23.41
N ALA A 67 -9.60 -0.50 -24.64
CA ALA A 67 -9.32 -1.74 -25.36
C ALA A 67 -8.27 -2.65 -24.69
N GLU A 68 -7.34 -2.06 -23.94
CA GLU A 68 -6.34 -2.82 -23.16
C GLU A 68 -6.90 -3.26 -21.81
N ARG A 69 -7.74 -2.45 -21.19
CA ARG A 69 -8.36 -2.75 -19.89
C ARG A 69 -9.47 -3.81 -20.00
N MET A 70 -10.27 -3.73 -21.06
CA MET A 70 -11.43 -4.60 -21.32
C MET A 70 -11.29 -5.21 -22.72
N PRO A 71 -10.29 -6.06 -22.96
CA PRO A 71 -10.12 -6.69 -24.26
C PRO A 71 -11.28 -7.63 -24.57
N VAL A 72 -11.73 -7.65 -25.84
CA VAL A 72 -12.72 -8.61 -26.29
C VAL A 72 -12.09 -10.01 -26.27
N ARG A 73 -12.72 -10.94 -25.56
CA ARG A 73 -12.25 -12.32 -25.42
C ARG A 73 -13.37 -13.30 -25.77
N GLU A 74 -13.04 -14.26 -26.60
CA GLU A 74 -14.00 -15.27 -27.10
C GLU A 74 -14.03 -16.56 -26.26
N ARG A 75 -13.17 -16.69 -25.22
CA ARG A 75 -13.04 -17.91 -24.43
C ARG A 75 -13.78 -17.80 -23.10
N GLU A 76 -14.61 -18.80 -22.79
CA GLU A 76 -15.21 -18.99 -21.48
C GLU A 76 -14.13 -19.11 -20.37
N GLY A 77 -14.42 -18.55 -19.18
CA GLY A 77 -13.55 -18.61 -18.01
C GLY A 77 -12.39 -17.61 -18.00
N MET A 78 -12.30 -16.71 -18.98
CA MET A 78 -11.30 -15.64 -18.98
C MET A 78 -11.77 -14.44 -18.16
N SER A 79 -10.81 -13.75 -17.53
CA SER A 79 -11.09 -12.49 -16.82
C SER A 79 -11.73 -11.46 -17.75
N ILE A 80 -12.71 -10.72 -17.23
CA ILE A 80 -13.40 -9.66 -17.96
C ILE A 80 -12.47 -8.49 -18.23
N CYS A 81 -11.51 -8.23 -17.33
CA CYS A 81 -10.56 -7.13 -17.46
C CYS A 81 -9.12 -7.61 -17.24
N ASP A 82 -8.17 -6.88 -17.82
CA ASP A 82 -6.76 -7.09 -17.55
C ASP A 82 -6.31 -6.27 -16.34
N THR A 83 -5.66 -6.93 -15.40
CA THR A 83 -5.10 -6.33 -14.19
C THR A 83 -3.58 -6.32 -14.26
N ILE A 84 -3.00 -5.18 -13.96
CA ILE A 84 -1.55 -4.99 -13.85
C ILE A 84 -1.22 -4.89 -12.37
N ALA A 85 -0.41 -5.80 -11.86
CA ALA A 85 0.06 -5.76 -10.48
C ALA A 85 1.40 -5.05 -10.37
N LYS A 86 1.52 -4.11 -9.41
CA LYS A 86 2.75 -3.35 -9.14
C LYS A 86 3.04 -3.39 -7.65
N THR A 87 4.27 -3.78 -7.31
CA THR A 87 4.74 -3.86 -5.92
C THR A 87 4.65 -2.52 -5.21
N VAL A 88 4.18 -2.54 -3.97
CA VAL A 88 4.26 -1.40 -3.03
C VAL A 88 5.26 -1.74 -1.94
N ASN A 89 6.16 -0.79 -1.63
CA ASN A 89 7.14 -0.93 -0.57
C ASN A 89 6.98 0.18 0.47
N ILE A 90 6.88 -0.21 1.72
CA ILE A 90 6.84 0.69 2.88
C ILE A 90 8.12 0.47 3.68
N GLY A 91 8.97 1.47 3.76
CA GLY A 91 10.26 1.42 4.45
C GLY A 91 10.12 1.31 5.96
N ASN A 92 11.25 1.06 6.63
CA ASN A 92 11.30 0.98 8.09
C ASN A 92 10.91 2.32 8.74
N GLY A 93 10.25 2.27 9.90
CA GLY A 93 9.90 3.46 10.67
C GLY A 93 8.86 4.36 10.02
N VAL A 94 8.18 3.94 8.97
CA VAL A 94 7.14 4.73 8.30
C VAL A 94 5.88 4.81 9.16
N TRP A 95 5.30 6.01 9.22
CA TRP A 95 3.97 6.22 9.77
C TRP A 95 3.01 6.71 8.68
N ILE A 96 1.94 5.96 8.45
CA ILE A 96 0.89 6.30 7.48
C ILE A 96 -0.34 6.76 8.25
N GLY A 97 -0.71 8.03 8.08
CA GLY A 97 -1.87 8.66 8.68
C GLY A 97 -3.21 8.10 8.16
N GLY A 98 -4.25 8.20 8.99
CA GLY A 98 -5.56 7.61 8.72
C GLY A 98 -6.21 8.06 7.41
N GLY A 99 -6.94 7.17 6.78
CA GLY A 99 -7.64 7.43 5.52
C GLY A 99 -6.73 7.64 4.30
N THR A 100 -5.42 7.39 4.43
CA THR A 100 -4.48 7.48 3.31
C THR A 100 -4.73 6.37 2.29
N VAL A 101 -4.59 6.70 1.02
CA VAL A 101 -4.58 5.73 -0.09
C VAL A 101 -3.19 5.71 -0.73
N VAL A 102 -2.58 4.52 -0.78
CA VAL A 102 -1.29 4.28 -1.45
C VAL A 102 -1.54 3.55 -2.76
N LEU A 103 -1.10 4.16 -3.87
CA LEU A 103 -1.35 3.65 -5.22
C LEU A 103 -0.29 2.61 -5.66
N PRO A 104 -0.62 1.78 -6.67
CA PRO A 104 0.25 0.73 -7.16
C PRO A 104 1.62 1.21 -7.62
N GLY A 105 2.68 0.50 -7.23
CA GLY A 105 4.05 0.80 -7.63
C GLY A 105 4.76 1.85 -6.76
N VAL A 106 4.11 2.34 -5.70
CA VAL A 106 4.70 3.35 -4.79
C VAL A 106 5.70 2.70 -3.84
N THR A 107 6.81 3.38 -3.63
CA THR A 107 7.73 3.15 -2.51
C THR A 107 7.70 4.36 -1.58
N ILE A 108 7.42 4.13 -0.29
CA ILE A 108 7.57 5.13 0.76
C ILE A 108 8.88 4.85 1.48
N GLY A 109 9.82 5.79 1.42
CA GLY A 109 11.15 5.66 2.01
C GLY A 109 11.10 5.60 3.54
N GLU A 110 12.15 5.05 4.14
CA GLU A 110 12.26 4.87 5.59
C GLU A 110 12.07 6.18 6.36
N ASN A 111 11.62 6.06 7.63
CA ASN A 111 11.44 7.18 8.55
C ASN A 111 10.59 8.33 7.98
N THR A 112 9.63 8.01 7.10
CA THR A 112 8.74 8.99 6.46
C THR A 112 7.37 8.97 7.11
N VAL A 113 6.77 10.14 7.25
CA VAL A 113 5.40 10.32 7.75
C VAL A 113 4.49 10.77 6.62
N ILE A 114 3.41 10.04 6.41
CA ILE A 114 2.33 10.43 5.49
C ILE A 114 1.16 10.98 6.29
N GLY A 115 0.79 12.22 6.02
CA GLY A 115 -0.35 12.86 6.69
C GLY A 115 -1.69 12.22 6.33
N ALA A 116 -2.63 12.26 7.28
CA ALA A 116 -3.96 11.67 7.11
C ALA A 116 -4.70 12.21 5.88
N GLY A 117 -5.50 11.35 5.24
CA GLY A 117 -6.30 11.70 4.06
C GLY A 117 -5.48 11.90 2.78
N SER A 118 -4.22 11.53 2.77
CA SER A 118 -3.36 11.68 1.60
C SER A 118 -3.67 10.62 0.52
N VAL A 119 -3.37 10.98 -0.74
CA VAL A 119 -3.34 10.02 -1.86
C VAL A 119 -1.92 9.98 -2.43
N VAL A 120 -1.19 8.91 -2.11
CA VAL A 120 0.20 8.73 -2.49
C VAL A 120 0.27 8.17 -3.91
N THR A 121 0.45 9.05 -4.88
CA THR A 121 0.43 8.72 -6.32
C THR A 121 1.82 8.45 -6.90
N LYS A 122 2.88 8.84 -6.17
CA LYS A 122 4.29 8.67 -6.55
C LYS A 122 5.10 8.31 -5.33
N SER A 123 6.24 7.67 -5.54
CA SER A 123 7.17 7.32 -4.47
C SER A 123 7.63 8.55 -3.69
N ILE A 124 7.74 8.38 -2.38
CA ILE A 124 8.14 9.42 -1.43
C ILE A 124 9.53 9.07 -0.88
N PRO A 125 10.48 10.00 -0.88
CA PRO A 125 11.82 9.75 -0.36
C PRO A 125 11.83 9.51 1.16
N ALA A 126 12.92 8.98 1.68
CA ALA A 126 13.11 8.78 3.11
C ALA A 126 13.23 10.10 3.89
N ASN A 127 13.01 10.02 5.21
CA ASN A 127 13.21 11.11 6.16
C ASN A 127 12.43 12.38 5.81
N CYS A 128 11.14 12.25 5.52
CA CYS A 128 10.32 13.42 5.23
C CYS A 128 8.87 13.29 5.73
N VAL A 129 8.19 14.42 5.75
CA VAL A 129 6.74 14.50 5.92
C VAL A 129 6.11 14.85 4.59
N ALA A 130 5.15 14.04 4.16
CA ALA A 130 4.40 14.24 2.92
C ALA A 130 2.90 14.20 3.19
N VAL A 131 2.15 15.06 2.53
CA VAL A 131 0.70 15.20 2.75
C VAL A 131 -0.03 15.56 1.47
N GLY A 132 -1.33 15.32 1.45
CA GLY A 132 -2.26 15.86 0.48
C GLY A 132 -2.68 14.89 -0.62
N ASN A 133 -3.50 15.42 -1.52
CA ASN A 133 -3.98 14.74 -2.72
C ASN A 133 -3.78 15.65 -3.96
N PRO A 134 -2.82 15.35 -4.84
CA PRO A 134 -1.82 14.30 -4.71
C PRO A 134 -0.80 14.60 -3.60
N CYS A 135 -0.33 13.54 -2.94
CA CYS A 135 0.64 13.64 -1.82
C CYS A 135 1.97 14.24 -2.27
N ARG A 136 2.48 15.21 -1.49
CA ARG A 136 3.74 15.90 -1.76
C ARG A 136 4.54 16.07 -0.48
N VAL A 137 5.86 16.00 -0.61
CA VAL A 137 6.77 16.32 0.50
C VAL A 137 6.61 17.79 0.87
N ILE A 138 6.41 18.07 2.16
CA ILE A 138 6.27 19.42 2.71
C ILE A 138 7.47 19.83 3.57
N ARG A 139 8.21 18.87 4.13
CA ARG A 139 9.45 19.13 4.87
C ARG A 139 10.28 17.86 5.04
N ARG A 140 11.56 18.05 5.37
CA ARG A 140 12.44 16.98 5.83
C ARG A 140 12.25 16.76 7.34
N ILE A 141 12.53 15.53 7.80
CA ILE A 141 12.69 15.21 9.21
C ILE A 141 14.18 15.36 9.52
N GLU A 142 14.51 16.29 10.39
CA GLU A 142 15.87 16.45 10.92
C GLU A 142 15.94 15.66 12.24
N GLU A 143 17.04 14.93 12.44
CA GLU A 143 17.33 14.24 13.69
C GLU A 143 17.84 15.21 14.74
#